data_b1482fbcd71fa7a95ceaf124c2bdf9b9
#
_entry.id   b1482fbcd71fa7a95ceaf124c2bdf9b9
#
_cell.length_a   1.000
_cell.length_b   1.000
_cell.length_c   1.000
_cell.angle_alpha   90.00
_cell.angle_beta   90.00
_cell.angle_gamma   90.00
#
_symmetry.space_group_name_H-M   'P 1'
#
loop_
_entity.id
_entity.type
_entity.pdbx_description
1 polymer ?
#
loop_
_entity_poly.entity_id
_entity_poly.type
_entity_poly.pdbx_seq_one_letter_code
_entity_poly.pdbx_strand_id
1 'polypeptide(L)'
;SDALIRAVSKTAQKLNISDEERPVAIQIYGKDTETMVEAAKIVEQAQPDILDINFGCPVKRVAGKGAGAGMLQNIPQMLEITRAVVDAVKIPVTVKTRLGWDANNKIIVELAEQLQDCGIAALTIHGRTRAQMYTGEADWTLIGEVKKNPRMHIPIIGNGDITSPQRAKECFDLYGVD
;
A
#
# COMPACT_ATOMS: atom_id res chain seq x y z
N SER A 1 -8.19 -3.99 10.10
CA SER A 1 -9.31 -3.13 10.53
C SER A 1 -10.23 -3.85 11.51
N ASP A 2 -10.89 -4.94 11.15
CA ASP A 2 -11.84 -5.67 12.04
C ASP A 2 -11.26 -6.04 13.40
N ALA A 3 -9.98 -6.41 13.48
CA ALA A 3 -9.31 -6.75 14.72
C ALA A 3 -9.07 -5.52 15.62
N LEU A 4 -8.87 -4.33 15.06
CA LEU A 4 -8.74 -3.08 15.81
C LEU A 4 -10.09 -2.68 16.40
N ILE A 5 -11.15 -2.72 15.60
CA ILE A 5 -12.51 -2.36 16.03
C ILE A 5 -13.00 -3.29 17.14
N ARG A 6 -12.65 -4.58 17.07
CA ARG A 6 -12.99 -5.56 18.10
C ARG A 6 -12.12 -5.47 19.36
N ALA A 7 -11.25 -4.46 19.47
CA ALA A 7 -10.36 -4.23 20.62
C ALA A 7 -9.57 -5.49 21.05
N VAL A 8 -9.05 -6.25 20.07
CA VAL A 8 -8.22 -7.42 20.35
C VAL A 8 -6.92 -6.94 20.99
N SER A 9 -6.64 -7.37 22.22
CA SER A 9 -5.53 -6.90 23.06
C SER A 9 -4.15 -6.95 22.35
N LYS A 10 -3.90 -8.01 21.57
CA LYS A 10 -2.68 -8.14 20.75
C LYS A 10 -2.58 -7.11 19.61
N THR A 11 -3.70 -6.60 19.14
CA THR A 11 -3.73 -5.57 18.10
C THR A 11 -3.56 -4.20 18.70
N ALA A 12 -4.15 -3.94 19.88
CA ALA A 12 -3.95 -2.71 20.64
C ALA A 12 -2.47 -2.50 21.04
N GLN A 13 -1.77 -3.58 21.42
CA GLN A 13 -0.33 -3.51 21.74
C GLN A 13 0.55 -3.02 20.55
N LYS A 14 0.12 -3.26 19.31
CA LYS A 14 0.82 -2.78 18.11
C LYS A 14 0.64 -1.29 17.83
N LEU A 15 -0.21 -0.63 18.58
CA LEU A 15 -0.41 0.82 18.52
C LEU A 15 0.48 1.58 19.50
N ASN A 16 1.22 0.88 20.37
CA ASN A 16 2.19 1.53 21.25
C ASN A 16 3.43 1.89 20.42
N ILE A 17 3.72 3.15 20.33
CA ILE A 17 4.86 3.72 19.59
C ILE A 17 5.79 4.37 20.61
N SER A 18 7.08 4.03 20.56
CA SER A 18 8.13 4.74 21.29
C SER A 18 8.73 5.85 20.42
N ASP A 19 9.30 6.87 21.04
CA ASP A 19 9.96 7.96 20.30
C ASP A 19 11.17 7.47 19.50
N GLU A 20 11.82 6.40 19.94
CA GLU A 20 12.96 5.77 19.27
C GLU A 20 12.59 5.08 17.95
N GLU A 21 11.31 4.70 17.76
CA GLU A 21 10.81 4.05 16.54
C GLU A 21 10.48 5.06 15.44
N ARG A 22 10.43 6.35 15.74
CA ARG A 22 10.01 7.38 14.78
C ARG A 22 11.11 7.70 13.74
N PRO A 23 10.71 7.94 12.47
CA PRO A 23 9.33 7.97 11.96
C PRO A 23 8.73 6.57 11.79
N VAL A 24 7.47 6.38 12.18
CA VAL A 24 6.80 5.08 12.13
C VAL A 24 5.49 5.14 11.35
N ALA A 25 5.25 4.11 10.53
CA ALA A 25 4.00 3.90 9.83
C ALA A 25 3.21 2.74 10.45
N ILE A 26 1.92 2.94 10.70
CA ILE A 26 1.01 1.85 11.05
C ILE A 26 0.22 1.45 9.81
N GLN A 27 0.26 0.15 9.50
CA GLN A 27 -0.41 -0.41 8.33
C GLN A 27 -1.74 -1.07 8.70
N ILE A 28 -2.81 -0.72 7.98
CA ILE A 28 -4.12 -1.35 8.07
C ILE A 28 -4.50 -2.02 6.75
N TYR A 29 -5.42 -2.99 6.81
CA TYR A 29 -6.02 -3.61 5.63
C TYR A 29 -7.46 -4.03 5.89
N GLY A 30 -8.27 -4.01 4.85
CA GLY A 30 -9.68 -4.37 4.90
C GLY A 30 -10.29 -4.34 3.50
N LYS A 31 -11.60 -4.49 3.43
CA LYS A 31 -12.37 -4.47 2.19
C LYS A 31 -13.66 -3.64 2.30
N ASP A 32 -13.97 -3.19 3.48
CA ASP A 32 -15.18 -2.44 3.79
C ASP A 32 -14.81 -1.01 4.18
N THR A 33 -15.46 -0.03 3.58
CA THR A 33 -15.11 1.39 3.70
C THR A 33 -15.31 1.89 5.14
N GLU A 34 -16.44 1.58 5.76
CA GLU A 34 -16.76 2.07 7.11
C GLU A 34 -15.76 1.53 8.13
N THR A 35 -15.49 0.22 8.06
CA THR A 35 -14.52 -0.48 8.91
C THR A 35 -13.10 0.07 8.74
N MET A 36 -12.72 0.44 7.52
CA MET A 36 -11.39 1.01 7.25
C MET A 36 -11.26 2.44 7.80
N VAL A 37 -12.30 3.25 7.65
CA VAL A 37 -12.36 4.61 8.22
C VAL A 37 -12.30 4.59 9.74
N GLU A 38 -13.06 3.70 10.38
CA GLU A 38 -13.05 3.55 11.84
C GLU A 38 -11.66 3.12 12.34
N ALA A 39 -11.06 2.12 11.67
CA ALA A 39 -9.71 1.67 12.00
C ALA A 39 -8.67 2.79 11.81
N ALA A 40 -8.78 3.61 10.77
CA ALA A 40 -7.90 4.74 10.52
C ALA A 40 -7.96 5.78 11.64
N LYS A 41 -9.15 6.12 12.13
CA LYS A 41 -9.35 7.03 13.27
C LYS A 41 -8.76 6.48 14.57
N ILE A 42 -8.87 5.18 14.81
CA ILE A 42 -8.24 4.52 15.97
C ILE A 42 -6.72 4.59 15.85
N VAL A 43 -6.17 4.33 14.67
CA VAL A 43 -4.72 4.44 14.41
C VAL A 43 -4.22 5.86 14.61
N GLU A 44 -4.95 6.87 14.13
CA GLU A 44 -4.56 8.28 14.30
C GLU A 44 -4.48 8.68 15.78
N GLN A 45 -5.33 8.13 16.65
CA GLN A 45 -5.25 8.37 18.09
C GLN A 45 -3.94 7.89 18.72
N ALA A 46 -3.28 6.89 18.12
CA ALA A 46 -1.96 6.41 18.54
C ALA A 46 -0.82 7.31 18.02
N GLN A 47 -1.13 8.33 17.23
CA GLN A 47 -0.20 9.34 16.72
C GLN A 47 1.02 8.77 15.95
N PRO A 48 0.85 7.82 15.00
CA PRO A 48 1.94 7.47 14.10
C PRO A 48 2.27 8.64 13.16
N ASP A 49 3.45 8.58 12.53
CA ASP A 49 3.85 9.59 11.54
C ASP A 49 3.11 9.39 10.22
N ILE A 50 2.76 8.14 9.89
CA ILE A 50 2.11 7.75 8.64
C ILE A 50 1.08 6.63 8.91
N LEU A 51 -0.03 6.68 8.19
CA LEU A 51 -0.97 5.55 8.07
C LEU A 51 -0.81 4.92 6.70
N ASP A 52 -0.51 3.62 6.64
CA ASP A 52 -0.34 2.89 5.38
C ASP A 52 -1.50 1.92 5.12
N ILE A 53 -2.01 1.90 3.89
CA ILE A 53 -3.06 0.98 3.47
C ILE A 53 -2.44 -0.18 2.68
N ASN A 54 -2.66 -1.42 3.15
CA ASN A 54 -2.19 -2.62 2.47
C ASN A 54 -3.20 -3.13 1.44
N PHE A 55 -2.88 -2.95 0.17
CA PHE A 55 -3.53 -3.57 -0.98
C PHE A 55 -2.61 -4.56 -1.71
N GLY A 56 -1.56 -5.05 -1.03
CA GLY A 56 -0.55 -5.91 -1.65
C GLY A 56 -0.43 -7.32 -1.07
N CYS A 57 -1.04 -7.62 0.09
CA CYS A 57 -0.95 -8.94 0.73
C CYS A 57 -1.58 -10.04 -0.14
N PRO A 58 -0.79 -11.02 -0.68
CA PRO A 58 -1.30 -12.00 -1.64
C PRO A 58 -1.87 -13.25 -1.00
N VAL A 59 -1.69 -13.43 0.32
CA VAL A 59 -2.05 -14.68 1.00
C VAL A 59 -3.54 -14.99 0.91
N LYS A 60 -3.89 -16.26 0.66
CA LYS A 60 -5.26 -16.69 0.39
C LYS A 60 -6.27 -16.27 1.47
N ARG A 61 -5.88 -16.32 2.75
CA ARG A 61 -6.77 -15.94 3.87
C ARG A 61 -7.13 -14.44 3.88
N VAL A 62 -6.37 -13.58 3.20
CA VAL A 62 -6.60 -12.13 3.07
C VAL A 62 -7.17 -11.82 1.68
N ALA A 63 -6.42 -12.11 0.62
CA ALA A 63 -6.80 -11.82 -0.76
C ALA A 63 -8.04 -12.61 -1.21
N GLY A 64 -8.19 -13.87 -0.79
CA GLY A 64 -9.37 -14.68 -1.09
C GLY A 64 -10.66 -14.20 -0.40
N LYS A 65 -10.54 -13.29 0.57
CA LYS A 65 -11.67 -12.60 1.20
C LYS A 65 -11.92 -11.19 0.65
N GLY A 66 -11.22 -10.82 -0.41
CA GLY A 66 -11.35 -9.51 -1.06
C GLY A 66 -10.56 -8.38 -0.40
N ALA A 67 -9.72 -8.65 0.61
CA ALA A 67 -8.86 -7.65 1.25
C ALA A 67 -7.40 -7.76 0.75
N GLY A 68 -6.54 -6.81 1.11
CA GLY A 68 -5.16 -6.78 0.64
C GLY A 68 -5.09 -6.79 -0.89
N ALA A 69 -4.30 -7.67 -1.50
CA ALA A 69 -4.23 -7.79 -2.96
C ALA A 69 -5.53 -8.26 -3.62
N GLY A 70 -6.52 -8.75 -2.85
CA GLY A 70 -7.87 -9.06 -3.34
C GLY A 70 -8.60 -7.84 -3.89
N MET A 71 -8.27 -6.66 -3.39
CA MET A 71 -8.83 -5.39 -3.86
C MET A 71 -8.45 -5.06 -5.32
N LEU A 72 -7.38 -5.64 -5.86
CA LEU A 72 -7.01 -5.50 -7.27
C LEU A 72 -8.05 -6.06 -8.26
N GLN A 73 -9.05 -6.80 -7.75
CA GLN A 73 -10.20 -7.26 -8.54
C GLN A 73 -11.42 -6.32 -8.43
N ASN A 74 -11.35 -5.30 -7.57
CA ASN A 74 -12.44 -4.31 -7.38
C ASN A 74 -11.85 -2.91 -7.18
N ILE A 75 -11.38 -2.31 -8.27
CA ILE A 75 -10.73 -1.00 -8.26
C ILE A 75 -11.66 0.11 -7.76
N PRO A 76 -12.95 0.18 -8.15
CA PRO A 76 -13.85 1.19 -7.60
C PRO A 76 -13.90 1.18 -6.07
N GLN A 77 -13.99 0.00 -5.44
CA GLN A 77 -14.00 -0.15 -3.99
C GLN A 77 -12.65 0.22 -3.36
N MET A 78 -11.53 -0.14 -4.03
CA MET A 78 -10.18 0.25 -3.59
C MET A 78 -10.05 1.77 -3.50
N LEU A 79 -10.49 2.48 -4.54
CA LEU A 79 -10.42 3.95 -4.60
C LEU A 79 -11.38 4.61 -3.60
N GLU A 80 -12.59 4.06 -3.43
CA GLU A 80 -13.54 4.52 -2.42
C GLU A 80 -12.95 4.44 -1.01
N ILE A 81 -12.40 3.28 -0.63
CA ILE A 81 -11.74 3.08 0.66
C ILE A 81 -10.59 4.06 0.82
N THR A 82 -9.74 4.20 -0.19
CA THR A 82 -8.57 5.08 -0.13
C THR A 82 -8.98 6.51 0.14
N ARG A 83 -9.94 7.04 -0.63
CA ARG A 83 -10.45 8.41 -0.47
C ARG A 83 -11.08 8.61 0.90
N ALA A 84 -11.94 7.69 1.31
CA ALA A 84 -12.61 7.79 2.61
C ALA A 84 -11.63 7.77 3.79
N VAL A 85 -10.55 6.99 3.70
CA VAL A 85 -9.49 6.97 4.73
C VAL A 85 -8.70 8.27 4.71
N VAL A 86 -8.30 8.77 3.54
CA VAL A 86 -7.60 10.06 3.41
C VAL A 86 -8.42 11.21 4.01
N ASP A 87 -9.71 11.26 3.71
CA ASP A 87 -10.61 12.31 4.20
C ASP A 87 -10.87 12.21 5.72
N ALA A 88 -10.69 11.02 6.30
CA ALA A 88 -11.03 10.76 7.70
C ALA A 88 -9.93 11.08 8.70
N VAL A 89 -8.67 11.23 8.27
CA VAL A 89 -7.49 11.46 9.12
C VAL A 89 -6.69 12.66 8.67
N LYS A 90 -5.86 13.21 9.58
CA LYS A 90 -5.00 14.38 9.29
C LYS A 90 -3.55 13.98 8.99
N ILE A 91 -3.14 12.78 9.42
CA ILE A 91 -1.80 12.26 9.17
C ILE A 91 -1.67 11.82 7.71
N PRO A 92 -0.45 11.83 7.12
CA PRO A 92 -0.22 11.35 5.76
C PRO A 92 -0.69 9.90 5.59
N VAL A 93 -1.43 9.64 4.52
CA VAL A 93 -1.86 8.28 4.13
C VAL A 93 -1.03 7.81 2.96
N THR A 94 -0.47 6.60 3.06
CA THR A 94 0.24 5.94 1.96
C THR A 94 -0.45 4.64 1.57
N VAL A 95 -0.14 4.13 0.39
CA VAL A 95 -0.67 2.86 -0.10
C VAL A 95 0.47 1.94 -0.51
N LYS A 96 0.38 0.66 -0.14
CA LYS A 96 1.25 -0.40 -0.68
C LYS A 96 0.44 -1.40 -1.49
N THR A 97 0.81 -1.61 -2.76
CA THR A 97 0.12 -2.50 -3.70
C THR A 97 1.07 -3.33 -4.56
N ARG A 98 0.54 -4.02 -5.57
CA ARG A 98 1.25 -4.84 -6.54
C ARG A 98 0.96 -4.37 -7.97
N LEU A 99 1.63 -4.96 -8.98
CA LEU A 99 1.45 -4.62 -10.40
C LEU A 99 0.02 -4.86 -10.90
N GLY A 100 -0.71 -5.74 -10.26
CA GLY A 100 -2.05 -6.16 -10.66
C GLY A 100 -2.40 -7.54 -10.10
N TRP A 101 -3.54 -8.09 -10.56
CA TRP A 101 -4.03 -9.39 -10.09
C TRP A 101 -3.21 -10.56 -10.66
N ASP A 102 -3.01 -10.58 -11.96
CA ASP A 102 -2.26 -11.62 -12.70
C ASP A 102 -1.53 -11.03 -13.91
N ALA A 103 -0.91 -11.88 -14.73
CA ALA A 103 -0.11 -11.45 -15.88
C ALA A 103 -0.93 -10.69 -16.95
N ASN A 104 -2.23 -10.97 -17.06
CA ASN A 104 -3.12 -10.33 -18.04
C ASN A 104 -3.79 -9.07 -17.48
N ASN A 105 -3.68 -8.84 -16.18
CA ASN A 105 -4.32 -7.74 -15.45
C ASN A 105 -3.28 -6.96 -14.63
N LYS A 106 -2.22 -6.48 -15.29
CA LYS A 106 -1.24 -5.54 -14.75
C LYS A 106 -1.74 -4.12 -15.01
N ILE A 107 -2.32 -3.50 -14.00
CA ILE A 107 -3.04 -2.21 -14.11
C ILE A 107 -2.33 -1.06 -13.38
N ILE A 108 -1.13 -1.29 -12.85
CA ILE A 108 -0.50 -0.37 -11.91
C ILE A 108 -0.27 1.03 -12.48
N VAL A 109 -0.01 1.18 -13.78
CA VAL A 109 0.28 2.49 -14.38
C VAL A 109 -0.93 3.41 -14.29
N GLU A 110 -2.13 2.92 -14.67
CA GLU A 110 -3.37 3.68 -14.54
C GLU A 110 -3.83 3.80 -13.08
N LEU A 111 -3.69 2.72 -12.31
CA LEU A 111 -4.09 2.67 -10.91
C LEU A 111 -3.31 3.68 -10.05
N ALA A 112 -2.02 3.90 -10.35
CA ALA A 112 -1.18 4.83 -9.62
C ALA A 112 -1.72 6.27 -9.68
N GLU A 113 -2.12 6.73 -10.86
CA GLU A 113 -2.76 8.05 -11.02
C GLU A 113 -4.06 8.15 -10.21
N GLN A 114 -4.92 7.13 -10.31
CA GLN A 114 -6.20 7.10 -9.60
C GLN A 114 -6.02 7.11 -8.07
N LEU A 115 -5.00 6.40 -7.56
CA LEU A 115 -4.66 6.41 -6.14
C LEU A 115 -4.11 7.77 -5.70
N GLN A 116 -3.24 8.39 -6.50
CA GLN A 116 -2.78 9.76 -6.25
C GLN A 116 -3.95 10.75 -6.19
N ASP A 117 -4.91 10.63 -7.10
CA ASP A 117 -6.11 11.49 -7.14
C ASP A 117 -7.04 11.28 -5.92
N CYS A 118 -6.86 10.19 -5.17
CA CYS A 118 -7.50 10.00 -3.86
C CYS A 118 -6.81 10.81 -2.74
N GLY A 119 -5.64 11.40 -2.99
CA GLY A 119 -4.92 12.24 -2.03
C GLY A 119 -3.89 11.49 -1.18
N ILE A 120 -3.41 10.34 -1.59
CA ILE A 120 -2.32 9.64 -0.88
C ILE A 120 -1.00 10.41 -0.97
N ALA A 121 -0.16 10.29 0.08
CA ALA A 121 1.11 11.00 0.18
C ALA A 121 2.29 10.26 -0.48
N ALA A 122 2.21 8.94 -0.66
CA ALA A 122 3.20 8.13 -1.37
C ALA A 122 2.59 6.78 -1.79
N LEU A 123 3.18 6.15 -2.81
CA LEU A 123 2.77 4.84 -3.31
C LEU A 123 3.94 3.87 -3.34
N THR A 124 3.80 2.73 -2.65
CA THR A 124 4.77 1.62 -2.71
C THR A 124 4.26 0.52 -3.64
N ILE A 125 5.06 0.12 -4.62
CA ILE A 125 4.69 -0.87 -5.62
C ILE A 125 5.63 -2.07 -5.54
N HIS A 126 5.08 -3.26 -5.27
CA HIS A 126 5.82 -4.51 -5.40
C HIS A 126 5.80 -4.97 -6.86
N GLY A 127 6.97 -5.22 -7.45
CA GLY A 127 7.18 -5.63 -8.85
C GLY A 127 6.67 -7.04 -9.19
N ARG A 128 5.67 -7.55 -8.49
CA ARG A 128 4.98 -8.81 -8.78
C ARG A 128 3.47 -8.63 -8.77
N THR A 129 2.77 -9.47 -9.53
CA THR A 129 1.31 -9.58 -9.44
C THR A 129 0.88 -10.37 -8.20
N ARG A 130 -0.42 -10.32 -7.87
CA ARG A 130 -0.95 -11.15 -6.78
C ARG A 130 -0.77 -12.65 -7.08
N ALA A 131 -1.00 -13.07 -8.32
CA ALA A 131 -0.91 -14.47 -8.72
C ALA A 131 0.51 -15.04 -8.58
N GLN A 132 1.54 -14.24 -8.86
CA GLN A 132 2.93 -14.63 -8.65
C GLN A 132 3.28 -14.88 -7.18
N MET A 133 2.59 -14.23 -6.26
CA MET A 133 2.97 -14.23 -4.83
C MET A 133 4.44 -13.80 -4.64
N TYR A 134 5.36 -14.78 -4.56
CA TYR A 134 6.81 -14.59 -4.43
C TYR A 134 7.61 -15.38 -5.48
N THR A 135 6.94 -15.99 -6.47
CA THR A 135 7.60 -16.76 -7.53
C THR A 135 8.09 -15.86 -8.65
N GLY A 136 9.09 -16.34 -9.39
CA GLY A 136 9.74 -15.57 -10.45
C GLY A 136 10.50 -14.35 -9.92
N GLU A 137 10.83 -13.43 -10.79
CA GLU A 137 11.52 -12.19 -10.47
C GLU A 137 10.53 -11.00 -10.39
N ALA A 138 10.88 -10.00 -9.59
CA ALA A 138 10.15 -8.74 -9.55
C ALA A 138 10.41 -7.94 -10.83
N ASP A 139 9.34 -7.58 -11.54
CA ASP A 139 9.38 -6.74 -12.73
C ASP A 139 9.31 -5.26 -12.32
N TRP A 140 10.43 -4.56 -12.48
CA TRP A 140 10.55 -3.15 -12.13
C TRP A 140 10.19 -2.20 -13.28
N THR A 141 9.94 -2.71 -14.49
CA THR A 141 9.68 -1.87 -15.68
C THR A 141 8.44 -1.01 -15.50
N LEU A 142 7.33 -1.60 -15.04
CA LEU A 142 6.09 -0.86 -14.78
C LEU A 142 6.21 0.12 -13.60
N ILE A 143 7.05 -0.17 -12.61
CA ILE A 143 7.34 0.79 -11.53
C ILE A 143 8.05 2.03 -12.11
N GLY A 144 9.02 1.80 -12.99
CA GLY A 144 9.70 2.87 -13.72
C GLY A 144 8.77 3.66 -14.65
N GLU A 145 7.79 3.01 -15.29
CA GLU A 145 6.77 3.69 -16.09
C GLU A 145 5.89 4.61 -15.22
N VAL A 146 5.43 4.12 -14.07
CA VAL A 146 4.70 4.95 -13.10
C VAL A 146 5.53 6.17 -12.71
N LYS A 147 6.80 5.98 -12.35
CA LYS A 147 7.68 7.09 -11.91
C LYS A 147 7.94 8.11 -13.02
N LYS A 148 8.06 7.66 -14.26
CA LYS A 148 8.31 8.54 -15.45
C LYS A 148 7.04 9.24 -15.93
N ASN A 149 5.87 8.88 -15.46
CA ASN A 149 4.63 9.53 -15.84
C ASN A 149 4.62 10.98 -15.35
N PRO A 150 4.53 12.00 -16.23
CA PRO A 150 4.59 13.40 -15.84
C PRO A 150 3.40 13.86 -14.97
N ARG A 151 2.35 13.07 -14.88
CA ARG A 151 1.21 13.32 -13.99
C ARG A 151 1.42 12.84 -12.56
N MET A 152 2.46 12.02 -12.32
CA MET A 152 2.79 11.56 -10.97
C MET A 152 3.63 12.60 -10.23
N HIS A 153 3.14 13.03 -9.07
CA HIS A 153 3.76 14.08 -8.25
C HIS A 153 4.17 13.60 -6.86
N ILE A 154 3.64 12.43 -6.45
CA ILE A 154 3.96 11.81 -5.16
C ILE A 154 5.19 10.90 -5.27
N PRO A 155 5.90 10.63 -4.16
CA PRO A 155 6.97 9.64 -4.13
C PRO A 155 6.47 8.25 -4.55
N ILE A 156 7.28 7.58 -5.39
CA ILE A 156 7.05 6.20 -5.85
C ILE A 156 8.15 5.30 -5.30
N ILE A 157 7.79 4.41 -4.41
CA ILE A 157 8.70 3.50 -3.73
C ILE A 157 8.63 2.14 -4.40
N GLY A 158 9.74 1.70 -4.99
CA GLY A 158 9.85 0.38 -5.60
C GLY A 158 10.16 -0.71 -4.55
N ASN A 159 9.58 -1.90 -4.73
CA ASN A 159 9.77 -3.04 -3.84
C ASN A 159 9.85 -4.35 -4.63
N GLY A 160 10.69 -5.26 -4.17
CA GLY A 160 10.86 -6.63 -4.70
C GLY A 160 12.29 -6.91 -5.14
N ASP A 161 12.85 -8.01 -4.64
CA ASP A 161 14.17 -8.56 -4.99
C ASP A 161 15.35 -7.61 -4.78
N ILE A 162 15.26 -6.70 -3.82
CA ILE A 162 16.37 -5.86 -3.38
C ILE A 162 17.17 -6.66 -2.34
N THR A 163 18.19 -7.38 -2.81
CA THR A 163 18.98 -8.32 -2.00
C THR A 163 20.38 -7.78 -1.68
N SER A 164 20.74 -6.62 -2.22
CA SER A 164 22.03 -5.98 -1.95
C SER A 164 21.97 -4.46 -2.10
N PRO A 165 22.89 -3.69 -1.49
CA PRO A 165 23.01 -2.26 -1.70
C PRO A 165 23.25 -1.89 -3.17
N GLN A 166 24.01 -2.69 -3.91
CA GLN A 166 24.27 -2.49 -5.33
C GLN A 166 22.98 -2.59 -6.12
N ARG A 167 22.14 -3.61 -5.84
CA ARG A 167 20.83 -3.75 -6.50
C ARG A 167 19.90 -2.58 -6.18
N ALA A 168 19.92 -2.08 -4.96
CA ALA A 168 19.16 -0.89 -4.60
C ALA A 168 19.59 0.32 -5.44
N LYS A 169 20.93 0.57 -5.52
CA LYS A 169 21.47 1.66 -6.33
C LYS A 169 21.09 1.54 -7.80
N GLU A 170 21.21 0.35 -8.40
CA GLU A 170 20.79 0.10 -9.78
C GLU A 170 19.31 0.46 -10.00
N CYS A 171 18.43 0.10 -9.06
CA CYS A 171 17.01 0.41 -9.16
C CYS A 171 16.73 1.91 -9.08
N PHE A 172 17.42 2.65 -8.21
CA PHE A 172 17.35 4.11 -8.18
C PHE A 172 17.81 4.73 -9.51
N ASP A 173 18.98 4.31 -10.00
CA ASP A 173 19.58 4.88 -11.21
C ASP A 173 18.75 4.57 -12.47
N LEU A 174 18.19 3.35 -12.58
CA LEU A 174 17.51 2.87 -13.78
C LEU A 174 16.04 3.28 -13.83
N TYR A 175 15.34 3.21 -12.71
CA TYR A 175 13.89 3.43 -12.68
C TYR A 175 13.50 4.80 -12.09
N GLY A 176 14.43 5.50 -11.44
CA GLY A 176 14.24 6.84 -10.89
C GLY A 176 13.30 6.89 -9.69
N VAL A 177 13.08 5.78 -9.02
CA VAL A 177 12.22 5.71 -7.81
C VAL A 177 12.82 6.48 -6.63
N ASP A 178 11.98 6.79 -5.65
CA ASP A 178 12.34 7.58 -4.44
C ASP A 178 12.79 6.72 -3.26
#